data_cf82c30022d4c55f198824c33f6c9219
#
_entry.id   cf82c30022d4c55f198824c33f6c9219
#
_cell.length_a   1.000
_cell.length_b   1.000
_cell.length_c   1.000
_cell.angle_alpha   90.00
_cell.angle_beta   90.00
_cell.angle_gamma   90.00
#
_symmetry.space_group_name_H-M   'P 1'
#
loop_
_entity.id
_entity.type
_entity.pdbx_description
1 polymer ?
#
loop_
_entity_poly.entity_id
_entity_poly.type
_entity_poly.pdbx_seq_one_letter_code
_entity_poly.pdbx_strand_id
1 'polypeptide(L)'
;MSPAGPAAPWVARVRAEARNHPGVYRFLGPRGETLYVGKSVNLRNRLLSWLRGDDRKASELLRVTQGVEWEYTGSEFEAILREFRLIRELRPRFNVVHRRDRTFAWIRLTAEPAPRLVATLRPGAGPTRRGGRRGERIFGPFPARRSLPRDLDALAAVLGLRDCAGATPMHFADQVDLWGPTVEPGCARSELGTCPAPCAAGCSEAAYQARVDEAVAFLEGRSHAPLETLNDRMLDAAERQAFEFAARCRDRIERLSRLRDRITETRSRIEGMTFVYETGGEPGAVRAADVTAEAGDAATGPPVGSPARTPVGAPRHHLVRRGQVLLSFDAPGRAAVPADRDPAGAHDPALDRARLDHRLREALRAPAPPLAGLDDEAREELFVVTRWFRTHPGEETRTTPIPAYLAALASRP
;
A
#
# COMPACT_ATOMS: atom_id res chain seq x y z
N MET A 1 -37.75 2.09 15.68
CA MET A 1 -37.64 0.66 16.03
C MET A 1 -36.21 0.22 15.73
N SER A 2 -35.44 -0.19 16.73
CA SER A 2 -34.05 -0.65 16.54
C SER A 2 -34.04 -1.89 15.65
N PRO A 3 -33.20 -1.97 14.61
CA PRO A 3 -33.21 -3.07 13.63
C PRO A 3 -32.73 -4.40 14.23
N ALA A 4 -32.00 -4.37 15.34
CA ALA A 4 -31.74 -5.56 16.16
C ALA A 4 -32.62 -5.44 17.40
N GLY A 5 -33.61 -6.32 17.53
CA GLY A 5 -34.43 -6.36 18.74
C GLY A 5 -33.53 -6.45 19.97
N PRO A 6 -33.94 -5.89 21.14
CA PRO A 6 -33.15 -5.88 22.36
C PRO A 6 -32.79 -7.26 22.93
N ALA A 7 -33.20 -8.33 22.25
CA ALA A 7 -33.12 -9.73 22.69
C ALA A 7 -32.05 -10.58 21.98
N ALA A 8 -31.27 -10.05 21.03
CA ALA A 8 -30.25 -10.88 20.41
C ALA A 8 -29.13 -11.24 21.41
N PRO A 9 -28.80 -12.54 21.62
CA PRO A 9 -27.82 -12.98 22.64
C PRO A 9 -26.45 -12.28 22.52
N TRP A 10 -26.01 -11.97 21.30
CA TRP A 10 -24.74 -11.28 21.08
C TRP A 10 -24.74 -9.82 21.57
N VAL A 11 -25.91 -9.15 21.64
CA VAL A 11 -26.02 -7.78 22.16
C VAL A 11 -25.77 -7.77 23.69
N ALA A 12 -26.34 -8.70 24.40
CA ALA A 12 -26.11 -8.86 25.85
C ALA A 12 -24.61 -9.15 26.10
N ARG A 13 -24.02 -10.03 25.33
CA ARG A 13 -22.60 -10.37 25.43
C ARG A 13 -21.70 -9.14 25.17
N VAL A 14 -21.97 -8.33 24.15
CA VAL A 14 -21.22 -7.10 23.89
C VAL A 14 -21.29 -6.13 25.07
N ARG A 15 -22.45 -5.97 25.68
CA ARG A 15 -22.63 -5.09 26.83
C ARG A 15 -21.86 -5.57 28.06
N ALA A 16 -21.84 -6.88 28.31
CA ALA A 16 -21.20 -7.48 29.47
C ALA A 16 -19.67 -7.61 29.33
N GLU A 17 -19.19 -8.06 28.17
CA GLU A 17 -17.81 -8.53 28.00
C GLU A 17 -16.91 -7.56 27.23
N ALA A 18 -17.47 -6.72 26.32
CA ALA A 18 -16.64 -5.85 25.53
C ALA A 18 -16.06 -4.69 26.35
N ARG A 19 -14.77 -4.40 26.13
CA ARG A 19 -14.01 -3.32 26.77
C ARG A 19 -13.55 -2.29 25.75
N ASN A 20 -13.20 -1.08 26.21
CA ASN A 20 -12.68 0.00 25.38
C ASN A 20 -11.18 -0.12 25.21
N HIS A 21 -10.76 -1.08 24.38
CA HIS A 21 -9.40 -1.28 23.94
C HIS A 21 -9.32 -1.24 22.42
N PRO A 22 -8.16 -0.94 21.82
CA PRO A 22 -7.96 -1.11 20.41
C PRO A 22 -8.22 -2.56 19.97
N GLY A 23 -8.83 -2.74 18.81
CA GLY A 23 -9.11 -4.08 18.32
C GLY A 23 -9.92 -4.10 17.04
N VAL A 24 -10.17 -5.31 16.59
CA VAL A 24 -10.99 -5.62 15.43
C VAL A 24 -12.22 -6.40 15.84
N TYR A 25 -13.28 -6.28 15.06
CA TYR A 25 -14.53 -7.00 15.29
C TYR A 25 -15.11 -7.52 13.98
N ARG A 26 -15.87 -8.61 14.08
CA ARG A 26 -16.53 -9.26 12.95
C ARG A 26 -18.02 -9.43 13.26
N PHE A 27 -18.87 -9.06 12.32
CA PHE A 27 -20.27 -9.44 12.34
C PHE A 27 -20.45 -10.75 11.57
N LEU A 28 -21.12 -11.71 12.18
CA LEU A 28 -21.31 -13.06 11.66
C LEU A 28 -22.74 -13.27 11.19
N GLY A 29 -22.91 -13.95 10.08
CA GLY A 29 -24.19 -14.38 9.54
C GLY A 29 -24.67 -15.70 10.10
N PRO A 30 -25.83 -16.21 9.58
CA PRO A 30 -26.47 -17.40 10.09
C PRO A 30 -25.65 -18.71 9.99
N ARG A 31 -24.68 -18.75 9.08
CA ARG A 31 -23.79 -19.91 8.89
C ARG A 31 -22.40 -19.70 9.51
N GLY A 32 -22.25 -18.68 10.35
CA GLY A 32 -20.94 -18.29 10.91
C GLY A 32 -20.04 -17.54 9.93
N GLU A 33 -20.50 -17.24 8.70
CA GLU A 33 -19.74 -16.48 7.73
C GLU A 33 -19.55 -15.04 8.17
N THR A 34 -18.36 -14.48 7.92
CA THR A 34 -18.07 -13.08 8.24
C THR A 34 -18.75 -12.15 7.24
N LEU A 35 -19.69 -11.34 7.73
CA LEU A 35 -20.43 -10.35 6.94
C LEU A 35 -19.69 -9.02 6.83
N TYR A 36 -19.02 -8.61 7.90
CA TYR A 36 -18.30 -7.34 8.02
C TYR A 36 -17.16 -7.47 8.99
N VAL A 37 -16.06 -6.81 8.69
CA VAL A 37 -14.91 -6.61 9.59
C VAL A 37 -14.73 -5.11 9.81
N GLY A 38 -14.42 -4.71 11.03
CA GLY A 38 -14.11 -3.32 11.35
C GLY A 38 -13.09 -3.23 12.49
N LYS A 39 -12.43 -2.07 12.60
CA LYS A 39 -11.50 -1.75 13.67
C LYS A 39 -12.02 -0.60 14.55
N SER A 40 -11.52 -0.52 15.76
CA SER A 40 -11.73 0.64 16.62
C SER A 40 -10.63 0.76 17.66
N VAL A 41 -10.31 1.98 18.07
CA VAL A 41 -9.48 2.26 19.26
C VAL A 41 -10.29 2.07 20.55
N ASN A 42 -11.60 2.26 20.49
CA ASN A 42 -12.56 2.07 21.59
C ASN A 42 -13.62 1.04 21.18
N LEU A 43 -13.25 -0.23 21.22
CA LEU A 43 -14.01 -1.31 20.60
C LEU A 43 -15.44 -1.42 21.17
N ARG A 44 -15.60 -1.37 22.50
CA ARG A 44 -16.91 -1.43 23.14
C ARG A 44 -17.84 -0.31 22.66
N ASN A 45 -17.36 0.95 22.68
CA ASN A 45 -18.15 2.10 22.24
C ASN A 45 -18.53 1.97 20.76
N ARG A 46 -17.62 1.47 19.94
CA ARG A 46 -17.85 1.23 18.50
C ARG A 46 -18.92 0.16 18.28
N LEU A 47 -18.86 -0.97 18.98
CA LEU A 47 -19.87 -2.03 18.88
C LEU A 47 -21.25 -1.53 19.36
N LEU A 48 -21.29 -0.76 20.45
CA LEU A 48 -22.54 -0.17 20.92
C LEU A 48 -23.09 0.91 19.99
N SER A 49 -22.23 1.63 19.26
CA SER A 49 -22.69 2.62 18.27
C SER A 49 -23.40 1.97 17.06
N TRP A 50 -23.00 0.77 16.66
CA TRP A 50 -23.70 0.00 15.64
C TRP A 50 -25.17 -0.28 16.03
N LEU A 51 -25.42 -0.55 17.31
CA LEU A 51 -26.78 -0.86 17.80
C LEU A 51 -27.75 0.32 17.69
N ARG A 52 -27.25 1.54 17.52
CA ARG A 52 -28.10 2.73 17.32
C ARG A 52 -28.71 2.81 15.91
N GLY A 53 -28.07 2.16 14.94
CA GLY A 53 -28.66 1.94 13.62
C GLY A 53 -28.91 3.20 12.78
N ASP A 54 -28.13 4.26 12.98
CA ASP A 54 -28.36 5.58 12.38
C ASP A 54 -28.09 5.62 10.86
N ASP A 55 -27.55 4.53 10.29
CA ASP A 55 -27.21 4.41 8.87
C ASP A 55 -27.93 3.21 8.22
N ARG A 56 -28.43 3.39 7.00
CA ARG A 56 -29.07 2.33 6.19
C ARG A 56 -28.21 1.06 6.09
N LYS A 57 -26.88 1.22 5.91
CA LYS A 57 -25.94 0.11 5.84
C LYS A 57 -25.86 -0.64 7.17
N ALA A 58 -25.82 0.10 8.29
CA ALA A 58 -25.82 -0.48 9.62
C ALA A 58 -27.09 -1.29 9.86
N SER A 59 -28.25 -0.73 9.52
CA SER A 59 -29.54 -1.41 9.65
C SER A 59 -29.63 -2.68 8.80
N GLU A 60 -29.11 -2.66 7.58
CA GLU A 60 -29.10 -3.82 6.68
C GLU A 60 -28.17 -4.92 7.22
N LEU A 61 -26.97 -4.55 7.66
CA LEU A 61 -26.02 -5.48 8.28
C LEU A 61 -26.59 -6.14 9.54
N LEU A 62 -27.13 -5.32 10.46
CA LEU A 62 -27.65 -5.82 11.72
C LEU A 62 -28.83 -6.77 11.55
N ARG A 63 -29.67 -6.57 10.53
CA ARG A 63 -30.80 -7.43 10.22
C ARG A 63 -30.41 -8.88 9.89
N VAL A 64 -29.22 -9.08 9.33
CA VAL A 64 -28.70 -10.40 8.93
C VAL A 64 -27.64 -10.93 9.89
N THR A 65 -27.25 -10.15 10.91
CA THR A 65 -26.24 -10.54 11.90
C THR A 65 -26.83 -11.49 12.94
N GLN A 66 -26.16 -12.63 13.15
CA GLN A 66 -26.50 -13.61 14.19
C GLN A 66 -25.47 -13.63 15.32
N GLY A 67 -24.27 -13.09 15.10
CA GLY A 67 -23.22 -13.07 16.12
C GLY A 67 -22.22 -11.94 15.89
N VAL A 68 -21.46 -11.65 16.95
CA VAL A 68 -20.34 -10.71 16.89
C VAL A 68 -19.15 -11.33 17.61
N GLU A 69 -18.00 -11.27 16.95
CA GLU A 69 -16.72 -11.65 17.55
C GLU A 69 -15.79 -10.43 17.55
N TRP A 70 -14.89 -10.39 18.49
CA TRP A 70 -13.87 -9.35 18.57
C TRP A 70 -12.56 -9.88 19.12
N GLU A 71 -11.48 -9.22 18.72
CA GLU A 71 -10.11 -9.49 19.12
C GLU A 71 -9.47 -8.16 19.52
N TYR A 72 -8.88 -8.08 20.70
CA TYR A 72 -8.15 -6.90 21.13
C TYR A 72 -6.74 -6.92 20.57
N THR A 73 -6.22 -5.74 20.24
CA THR A 73 -4.86 -5.52 19.76
C THR A 73 -4.11 -4.60 20.71
N GLY A 74 -2.78 -4.61 20.65
CA GLY A 74 -1.94 -3.76 21.50
C GLY A 74 -2.00 -2.27 21.13
N SER A 75 -2.41 -1.94 19.91
CA SER A 75 -2.44 -0.56 19.39
C SER A 75 -3.45 -0.38 18.26
N GLU A 76 -3.70 0.88 17.89
CA GLU A 76 -4.51 1.20 16.69
C GLU A 76 -3.82 0.72 15.41
N PHE A 77 -2.50 0.85 15.33
CA PHE A 77 -1.75 0.37 14.17
C PHE A 77 -1.95 -1.13 13.94
N GLU A 78 -1.85 -1.92 14.99
CA GLU A 78 -2.13 -3.36 14.91
C GLU A 78 -3.58 -3.65 14.52
N ALA A 79 -4.54 -2.89 15.06
CA ALA A 79 -5.95 -3.03 14.68
C ALA A 79 -6.16 -2.76 13.18
N ILE A 80 -5.49 -1.73 12.63
CA ILE A 80 -5.53 -1.42 11.18
C ILE A 80 -4.95 -2.57 10.35
N LEU A 81 -3.78 -3.08 10.71
CA LEU A 81 -3.15 -4.20 10.01
C LEU A 81 -3.99 -5.48 10.09
N ARG A 82 -4.56 -5.75 11.26
CA ARG A 82 -5.41 -6.94 11.47
C ARG A 82 -6.72 -6.85 10.70
N GLU A 83 -7.39 -5.69 10.72
CA GLU A 83 -8.56 -5.41 9.89
C GLU A 83 -8.26 -5.63 8.40
N PHE A 84 -7.16 -5.07 7.92
CA PHE A 84 -6.72 -5.21 6.54
C PHE A 84 -6.56 -6.69 6.14
N ARG A 85 -5.83 -7.48 6.95
CA ARG A 85 -5.59 -8.90 6.70
C ARG A 85 -6.88 -9.71 6.71
N LEU A 86 -7.75 -9.48 7.70
CA LEU A 86 -9.05 -10.15 7.81
C LEU A 86 -9.99 -9.83 6.64
N ILE A 87 -10.04 -8.58 6.17
CA ILE A 87 -10.86 -8.20 5.01
C ILE A 87 -10.37 -8.92 3.74
N ARG A 88 -9.07 -9.07 3.57
CA ARG A 88 -8.51 -9.78 2.41
C ARG A 88 -8.78 -11.27 2.45
N GLU A 89 -8.53 -11.88 3.60
CA GLU A 89 -8.73 -13.32 3.82
C GLU A 89 -10.20 -13.71 3.67
N LEU A 90 -11.09 -13.03 4.37
CA LEU A 90 -12.50 -13.39 4.50
C LEU A 90 -13.40 -12.77 3.41
N ARG A 91 -12.95 -11.71 2.74
CA ARG A 91 -13.68 -10.97 1.69
C ARG A 91 -15.15 -10.66 2.05
N PRO A 92 -15.42 -10.04 3.20
CA PRO A 92 -16.76 -9.88 3.73
C PRO A 92 -17.66 -9.08 2.78
N ARG A 93 -18.92 -9.49 2.69
CA ARG A 93 -19.91 -8.90 1.77
C ARG A 93 -20.11 -7.40 2.00
N PHE A 94 -20.10 -6.93 3.24
CA PHE A 94 -20.39 -5.55 3.61
C PHE A 94 -19.16 -4.63 3.66
N ASN A 95 -17.92 -5.13 3.47
CA ASN A 95 -16.71 -4.31 3.36
C ASN A 95 -16.51 -3.75 1.93
N VAL A 96 -17.53 -3.11 1.38
CA VAL A 96 -17.52 -2.60 -0.01
C VAL A 96 -16.54 -1.43 -0.21
N VAL A 97 -16.29 -0.65 0.83
CA VAL A 97 -15.50 0.60 0.76
C VAL A 97 -14.02 0.33 0.50
N HIS A 98 -13.44 -0.74 1.07
CA HIS A 98 -12.04 -1.11 0.81
C HIS A 98 -11.76 -1.55 -0.64
N ARG A 99 -12.81 -1.78 -1.44
CA ARG A 99 -12.67 -2.04 -2.88
C ARG A 99 -12.51 -0.75 -3.71
N ARG A 100 -12.82 0.43 -3.17
CA ARG A 100 -12.88 1.72 -3.91
C ARG A 100 -11.78 2.71 -3.58
N ASP A 101 -11.15 2.64 -2.40
CA ASP A 101 -10.06 3.55 -2.01
C ASP A 101 -8.71 3.12 -2.61
N ARG A 102 -8.65 3.13 -3.93
CA ARG A 102 -7.39 3.05 -4.66
C ARG A 102 -6.74 4.42 -4.62
N THR A 103 -5.94 4.63 -3.61
CA THR A 103 -5.25 5.90 -3.40
C THR A 103 -3.91 5.94 -4.11
N PHE A 104 -3.47 4.83 -4.71
CA PHE A 104 -2.27 4.78 -5.54
C PHE A 104 -2.59 4.48 -7.01
N ALA A 105 -1.80 5.09 -7.87
CA ALA A 105 -1.71 4.79 -9.28
C ALA A 105 -0.27 4.37 -9.62
N TRP A 106 -0.12 3.70 -10.73
CA TRP A 106 1.18 3.31 -11.30
C TRP A 106 1.30 3.81 -12.72
N ILE A 107 2.52 4.01 -13.16
CA ILE A 107 2.85 4.22 -14.56
C ILE A 107 3.35 2.89 -15.10
N ARG A 108 2.72 2.40 -16.14
CA ARG A 108 3.10 1.19 -16.84
C ARG A 108 3.70 1.56 -18.18
N LEU A 109 4.93 1.14 -18.43
CA LEU A 109 5.52 1.07 -19.75
C LEU A 109 5.13 -0.30 -20.32
N THR A 110 4.40 -0.31 -21.45
CA THR A 110 3.88 -1.54 -22.05
C THR A 110 4.98 -2.35 -22.74
N ALA A 111 4.75 -3.68 -22.89
CA ALA A 111 5.68 -4.59 -23.56
C ALA A 111 5.31 -4.82 -25.04
N GLU A 112 4.79 -3.80 -25.70
CA GLU A 112 4.48 -3.80 -27.14
C GLU A 112 5.75 -3.50 -27.95
N PRO A 113 5.80 -3.81 -29.24
CA PRO A 113 6.97 -3.47 -30.09
C PRO A 113 7.37 -2.00 -30.02
N ALA A 114 6.39 -1.09 -29.99
CA ALA A 114 6.58 0.32 -29.67
C ALA A 114 5.93 0.62 -28.30
N PRO A 115 6.66 0.53 -27.19
CA PRO A 115 6.12 0.74 -25.85
C PRO A 115 5.49 2.12 -25.67
N ARG A 116 4.47 2.19 -24.82
CA ARG A 116 3.78 3.44 -24.45
C ARG A 116 3.60 3.54 -22.94
N LEU A 117 3.43 4.76 -22.45
CA LEU A 117 3.17 5.06 -21.04
C LEU A 117 1.67 5.03 -20.76
N VAL A 118 1.26 4.29 -19.74
CA VAL A 118 -0.14 4.18 -19.35
C VAL A 118 -0.28 4.35 -17.82
N ALA A 119 -1.16 5.25 -17.42
CA ALA A 119 -1.57 5.32 -15.99
C ALA A 119 -2.52 4.17 -15.67
N THR A 120 -2.28 3.47 -14.58
CA THR A 120 -3.12 2.35 -14.14
C THR A 120 -3.29 2.34 -12.63
N LEU A 121 -4.47 1.94 -12.18
CA LEU A 121 -4.75 1.67 -10.76
C LEU A 121 -4.46 0.19 -10.41
N ARG A 122 -4.27 -0.65 -11.42
CA ARG A 122 -3.91 -2.06 -11.31
C ARG A 122 -2.67 -2.31 -12.15
N PRO A 123 -1.49 -2.32 -11.56
CA PRO A 123 -0.26 -2.50 -12.34
C PRO A 123 -0.16 -3.87 -13.03
N GLY A 124 -1.07 -4.78 -12.73
CA GLY A 124 -0.96 -6.16 -13.19
C GLY A 124 -0.01 -6.97 -12.32
N ALA A 125 0.06 -8.27 -12.51
CA ALA A 125 1.14 -9.06 -11.96
C ALA A 125 2.42 -8.63 -12.70
N GLY A 126 3.38 -8.08 -11.96
CA GLY A 126 4.70 -7.74 -12.50
C GLY A 126 5.37 -8.96 -13.18
N PRO A 127 6.58 -8.80 -13.72
CA PRO A 127 7.28 -9.82 -14.51
C PRO A 127 7.49 -11.18 -13.79
N THR A 128 7.12 -11.27 -12.53
CA THR A 128 7.26 -12.47 -11.68
C THR A 128 6.10 -13.46 -11.76
N ARG A 129 4.93 -13.10 -12.30
CA ARG A 129 3.93 -14.12 -12.65
C ARG A 129 4.23 -14.68 -14.03
N ARG A 130 4.36 -16.01 -14.12
CA ARG A 130 4.43 -16.76 -15.39
C ARG A 130 3.35 -16.24 -16.34
N GLY A 131 3.74 -15.36 -17.27
CA GLY A 131 2.82 -14.70 -18.22
C GLY A 131 2.98 -13.19 -18.35
N GLY A 132 3.80 -12.50 -17.52
CA GLY A 132 4.20 -11.12 -17.75
C GLY A 132 4.97 -11.03 -19.06
N ARG A 133 4.52 -10.17 -20.01
CA ARG A 133 5.24 -9.97 -21.27
C ARG A 133 6.64 -9.45 -20.96
N ARG A 134 7.65 -10.06 -21.62
CA ARG A 134 9.04 -9.63 -21.51
C ARG A 134 9.14 -8.15 -21.89
N GLY A 135 9.71 -7.31 -21.00
CA GLY A 135 9.90 -5.89 -21.25
C GLY A 135 8.91 -4.93 -20.57
N GLU A 136 7.84 -5.40 -19.94
CA GLU A 136 6.95 -4.53 -19.19
C GLU A 136 7.67 -3.94 -17.95
N ARG A 137 7.58 -2.61 -17.78
CA ARG A 137 8.11 -1.92 -16.59
C ARG A 137 7.01 -1.13 -15.90
N ILE A 138 7.05 -1.12 -14.57
CA ILE A 138 6.07 -0.46 -13.72
C ILE A 138 6.80 0.51 -12.78
N PHE A 139 6.30 1.74 -12.69
CA PHE A 139 6.81 2.78 -11.81
C PHE A 139 5.72 3.18 -10.83
N GLY A 140 6.09 3.48 -9.60
CA GLY A 140 5.18 3.84 -8.53
C GLY A 140 5.41 2.98 -7.29
N PRO A 141 4.53 3.04 -6.30
CA PRO A 141 3.20 3.67 -6.33
C PRO A 141 3.24 5.20 -6.25
N PHE A 142 2.26 5.88 -6.85
CA PHE A 142 2.07 7.32 -6.72
C PHE A 142 0.69 7.62 -6.13
N PRO A 143 0.52 8.73 -5.39
CA PRO A 143 -0.81 9.15 -5.01
C PRO A 143 -1.71 9.25 -6.26
N ALA A 144 -2.84 8.52 -6.26
CA ALA A 144 -3.77 8.51 -7.40
C ALA A 144 -4.36 9.91 -7.59
N ARG A 145 -3.91 10.60 -8.62
CA ARG A 145 -4.43 11.91 -9.01
C ARG A 145 -5.03 11.82 -10.42
N ARG A 146 -6.13 12.54 -10.62
CA ARG A 146 -6.75 12.68 -11.94
C ARG A 146 -5.82 13.31 -12.98
N SER A 147 -4.74 13.97 -12.54
CA SER A 147 -3.75 14.59 -13.43
C SER A 147 -2.78 13.60 -14.06
N LEU A 148 -2.55 12.42 -13.47
CA LEU A 148 -1.51 11.50 -13.93
C LEU A 148 -1.61 11.12 -15.43
N PRO A 149 -2.77 10.81 -16.01
CA PRO A 149 -2.85 10.57 -17.44
C PRO A 149 -2.35 11.77 -18.29
N ARG A 150 -2.78 12.99 -17.93
CA ARG A 150 -2.35 14.22 -18.62
C ARG A 150 -0.86 14.51 -18.44
N ASP A 151 -0.29 14.13 -17.29
CA ASP A 151 1.14 14.28 -17.02
C ASP A 151 1.95 13.33 -17.93
N LEU A 152 1.43 12.10 -18.16
CA LEU A 152 2.03 11.13 -19.07
C LEU A 152 1.85 11.51 -20.54
N ASP A 153 0.70 12.07 -20.93
CA ASP A 153 0.49 12.60 -22.29
C ASP A 153 1.49 13.71 -22.59
N ALA A 154 1.78 14.59 -21.62
CA ALA A 154 2.78 15.64 -21.77
C ALA A 154 4.18 15.05 -21.95
N LEU A 155 4.57 14.04 -21.17
CA LEU A 155 5.87 13.37 -21.29
C LEU A 155 5.99 12.63 -22.63
N ALA A 156 4.95 11.88 -23.02
CA ALA A 156 4.91 11.16 -24.28
C ALA A 156 5.00 12.11 -25.48
N ALA A 157 4.37 13.29 -25.42
CA ALA A 157 4.43 14.28 -26.48
C ALA A 157 5.83 14.91 -26.63
N VAL A 158 6.54 15.15 -25.54
CA VAL A 158 7.91 15.70 -25.57
C VAL A 158 8.89 14.70 -26.15
N LEU A 159 8.79 13.45 -25.72
CA LEU A 159 9.69 12.36 -26.14
C LEU A 159 9.28 11.73 -27.48
N GLY A 160 8.11 12.06 -28.02
CA GLY A 160 7.60 11.44 -29.23
C GLY A 160 7.16 9.99 -29.04
N LEU A 161 6.70 9.61 -27.84
CA LEU A 161 6.13 8.29 -27.64
C LEU A 161 4.69 8.23 -28.13
N ARG A 162 4.28 7.10 -28.69
CA ARG A 162 2.92 6.89 -29.16
C ARG A 162 1.92 6.77 -28.00
N ASP A 163 0.67 7.10 -28.25
CA ASP A 163 -0.48 6.94 -27.32
C ASP A 163 -1.66 6.16 -27.95
N CYS A 164 -1.53 5.78 -29.23
CA CYS A 164 -2.55 5.01 -29.94
C CYS A 164 -2.82 3.65 -29.29
N ALA A 165 -3.89 2.97 -29.73
CA ALA A 165 -4.31 1.68 -29.19
C ALA A 165 -3.20 0.62 -29.24
N GLY A 166 -3.20 -0.30 -28.25
CA GLY A 166 -2.19 -1.38 -28.19
C GLY A 166 -2.26 -2.34 -29.38
N ALA A 167 -3.43 -2.48 -29.99
CA ALA A 167 -3.63 -3.33 -31.16
C ALA A 167 -3.15 -2.70 -32.49
N THR A 168 -2.69 -1.43 -32.50
CA THR A 168 -2.16 -0.78 -33.70
C THR A 168 -0.90 -1.53 -34.14
N PRO A 169 -0.85 -2.07 -35.38
CA PRO A 169 0.36 -2.71 -35.91
C PRO A 169 1.53 -1.74 -35.97
N MET A 170 2.73 -2.24 -35.74
CA MET A 170 3.96 -1.46 -35.81
C MET A 170 4.80 -1.94 -37.02
N HIS A 171 5.29 -1.00 -37.77
CA HIS A 171 6.13 -1.21 -38.96
C HIS A 171 7.30 -0.24 -38.89
N PHE A 172 8.41 -0.68 -38.27
CA PHE A 172 9.60 0.17 -38.17
C PHE A 172 10.34 0.27 -39.51
N ALA A 173 11.03 1.38 -39.72
CA ALA A 173 11.74 1.64 -40.98
C ALA A 173 12.82 0.58 -41.33
N ASP A 174 13.42 -0.03 -40.30
CA ASP A 174 14.42 -1.09 -40.40
C ASP A 174 13.84 -2.51 -40.54
N GLN A 175 12.51 -2.64 -40.52
CA GLN A 175 11.78 -3.91 -40.61
C GLN A 175 10.86 -3.98 -41.84
N VAL A 176 10.81 -2.93 -42.66
CA VAL A 176 9.96 -2.85 -43.86
C VAL A 176 10.74 -3.34 -45.07
N ASP A 177 10.17 -4.32 -45.76
CA ASP A 177 10.69 -4.73 -47.06
C ASP A 177 10.55 -3.58 -48.06
N LEU A 178 11.58 -3.40 -48.90
CA LEU A 178 11.64 -2.34 -49.94
C LEU A 178 10.41 -2.34 -50.89
N TRP A 179 9.67 -3.43 -50.93
CA TRP A 179 8.51 -3.63 -51.81
C TRP A 179 7.19 -3.75 -51.01
N GLY A 180 7.22 -3.46 -49.71
CA GLY A 180 6.03 -3.49 -48.86
C GLY A 180 5.11 -2.29 -49.14
N PRO A 181 3.80 -2.43 -48.81
CA PRO A 181 2.84 -1.32 -48.96
C PRO A 181 3.24 -0.13 -48.09
N THR A 182 3.19 1.07 -48.66
CA THR A 182 3.37 2.31 -47.90
C THR A 182 2.18 2.47 -46.97
N VAL A 183 2.43 2.44 -45.67
CA VAL A 183 1.39 2.64 -44.63
C VAL A 183 1.42 4.09 -44.20
N GLU A 184 0.32 4.80 -44.42
CA GLU A 184 0.15 6.14 -43.86
C GLU A 184 -0.37 6.06 -42.43
N PRO A 185 0.20 6.80 -41.45
CA PRO A 185 -0.19 6.73 -40.06
C PRO A 185 -1.63 7.24 -39.80
N GLY A 186 -2.15 8.14 -40.63
CA GLY A 186 -3.51 8.67 -40.57
C GLY A 186 -3.90 9.25 -39.23
N CYS A 187 -2.96 9.83 -38.48
CA CYS A 187 -3.24 10.37 -37.16
C CYS A 187 -2.60 11.75 -36.94
N ALA A 188 -3.30 12.61 -36.24
CA ALA A 188 -2.89 14.00 -35.98
C ALA A 188 -1.52 14.11 -35.28
N ARG A 189 -1.08 13.12 -34.47
CA ARG A 189 0.23 13.18 -33.81
C ARG A 189 1.40 13.00 -34.75
N SER A 190 1.22 12.20 -35.79
CA SER A 190 2.22 12.09 -36.85
C SER A 190 2.33 13.38 -37.65
N GLU A 191 1.18 13.94 -38.05
CA GLU A 191 1.10 15.20 -38.77
C GLU A 191 1.72 16.37 -37.98
N LEU A 192 1.50 16.41 -36.68
CA LEU A 192 2.05 17.42 -35.75
C LEU A 192 3.51 17.14 -35.34
N GLY A 193 4.16 16.06 -35.82
CA GLY A 193 5.52 15.70 -35.45
C GLY A 193 5.70 15.32 -33.96
N THR A 194 4.60 15.02 -33.25
CA THR A 194 4.63 14.62 -31.82
C THR A 194 4.71 13.10 -31.60
N CYS A 195 4.70 12.33 -32.69
CA CYS A 195 4.99 10.90 -32.75
C CYS A 195 5.80 10.61 -34.02
N PRO A 196 6.89 9.82 -33.96
CA PRO A 196 7.71 9.49 -35.11
C PRO A 196 7.08 8.43 -36.02
N ALA A 197 5.78 8.12 -35.84
CA ALA A 197 5.04 7.15 -36.66
C ALA A 197 5.69 5.75 -36.75
N PRO A 198 5.97 5.05 -35.67
CA PRO A 198 6.51 3.68 -35.72
C PRO A 198 5.56 2.68 -36.40
N CYS A 199 4.29 3.05 -36.58
CA CYS A 199 3.28 2.27 -37.29
C CYS A 199 3.38 2.42 -38.85
N ALA A 200 4.17 3.36 -39.37
CA ALA A 200 4.26 3.71 -40.78
C ALA A 200 5.70 3.94 -41.22
N ALA A 201 6.64 3.19 -40.68
CA ALA A 201 8.07 3.25 -40.98
C ALA A 201 8.70 4.65 -40.77
N GLY A 202 8.13 5.51 -39.96
CA GLY A 202 8.64 6.86 -39.72
C GLY A 202 9.90 6.91 -38.84
N CYS A 203 10.27 5.81 -38.18
CA CYS A 203 11.51 5.66 -37.43
C CYS A 203 11.95 4.19 -37.35
N SER A 204 13.25 3.96 -37.05
CA SER A 204 13.77 2.63 -36.74
C SER A 204 13.34 2.19 -35.32
N GLU A 205 13.36 0.87 -35.07
CA GLU A 205 13.10 0.32 -33.72
C GLU A 205 14.09 0.88 -32.70
N ALA A 206 15.39 0.94 -33.08
CA ALA A 206 16.43 1.49 -32.20
C ALA A 206 16.20 2.97 -31.84
N ALA A 207 15.77 3.80 -32.81
CA ALA A 207 15.48 5.21 -32.58
C ALA A 207 14.24 5.38 -31.64
N TYR A 208 13.25 4.51 -31.78
CA TYR A 208 12.11 4.52 -30.87
C TYR A 208 12.48 4.05 -29.46
N GLN A 209 13.29 2.98 -29.34
CA GLN A 209 13.77 2.47 -28.07
C GLN A 209 14.60 3.52 -27.31
N ALA A 210 15.44 4.31 -27.96
CA ALA A 210 16.17 5.39 -27.31
C ALA A 210 15.24 6.41 -26.63
N ARG A 211 14.06 6.70 -27.21
CA ARG A 211 13.04 7.57 -26.60
C ARG A 211 12.37 6.91 -25.41
N VAL A 212 12.16 5.59 -25.48
CA VAL A 212 11.65 4.79 -24.36
C VAL A 212 12.65 4.79 -23.20
N ASP A 213 13.94 4.62 -23.50
CA ASP A 213 15.00 4.62 -22.48
C ASP A 213 15.11 5.99 -21.80
N GLU A 214 14.92 7.08 -22.53
CA GLU A 214 14.86 8.43 -21.97
C GLU A 214 13.63 8.61 -21.05
N ALA A 215 12.46 8.09 -21.45
CA ALA A 215 11.28 8.11 -20.59
C ALA A 215 11.53 7.35 -19.27
N VAL A 216 12.19 6.21 -19.36
CA VAL A 216 12.60 5.41 -18.21
C VAL A 216 13.57 6.19 -17.33
N ALA A 217 14.61 6.79 -17.91
CA ALA A 217 15.58 7.58 -17.16
C ALA A 217 14.94 8.77 -16.44
N PHE A 218 14.01 9.45 -17.09
CA PHE A 218 13.23 10.54 -16.47
C PHE A 218 12.36 10.03 -15.30
N LEU A 219 11.62 8.94 -15.48
CA LEU A 219 10.78 8.35 -14.45
C LEU A 219 11.58 7.75 -13.28
N GLU A 220 12.82 7.37 -13.50
CA GLU A 220 13.76 6.94 -12.48
C GLU A 220 14.52 8.11 -11.82
N GLY A 221 14.33 9.33 -12.29
CA GLY A 221 14.99 10.52 -11.79
C GLY A 221 16.45 10.67 -12.22
N ARG A 222 16.90 9.89 -13.22
CA ARG A 222 18.29 9.89 -13.75
C ARG A 222 18.51 10.91 -14.87
N SER A 223 17.43 11.41 -15.48
CA SER A 223 17.50 12.38 -16.58
C SER A 223 16.56 13.55 -16.36
N HIS A 224 16.95 14.70 -16.93
CA HIS A 224 16.17 15.94 -16.99
C HIS A 224 15.90 16.36 -18.45
N ALA A 225 16.38 15.61 -19.43
CA ALA A 225 16.32 15.95 -20.84
C ALA A 225 14.93 16.37 -21.36
N PRO A 226 13.79 15.76 -20.94
CA PRO A 226 12.48 16.26 -21.34
C PRO A 226 12.18 17.69 -20.90
N LEU A 227 12.67 18.11 -19.73
CA LEU A 227 12.50 19.47 -19.21
C LEU A 227 13.42 20.46 -19.96
N GLU A 228 14.65 20.05 -20.22
CA GLU A 228 15.63 20.82 -20.99
C GLU A 228 15.12 21.06 -22.42
N THR A 229 14.67 20.02 -23.09
CA THR A 229 14.05 20.12 -24.42
C THR A 229 12.86 21.09 -24.46
N LEU A 230 12.01 21.08 -23.43
CA LEU A 230 10.89 22.01 -23.34
C LEU A 230 11.36 23.45 -23.08
N ASN A 231 12.40 23.62 -22.26
CA ASN A 231 12.98 24.93 -21.99
C ASN A 231 13.56 25.55 -23.26
N ASP A 232 14.33 24.78 -24.03
CA ASP A 232 14.91 25.24 -25.29
C ASP A 232 13.82 25.64 -26.31
N ARG A 233 12.78 24.82 -26.43
CA ARG A 233 11.62 25.13 -27.29
C ARG A 233 10.85 26.37 -26.77
N MET A 234 10.79 26.61 -25.49
CA MET A 234 10.17 27.78 -24.90
C MET A 234 10.93 29.04 -25.22
N LEU A 235 12.28 29.00 -25.09
CA LEU A 235 13.15 30.13 -25.41
C LEU A 235 13.13 30.48 -26.91
N ASP A 236 13.28 29.47 -27.78
CA ASP A 236 13.19 29.65 -29.25
C ASP A 236 11.83 30.23 -29.66
N ALA A 237 10.72 29.76 -29.02
CA ALA A 237 9.39 30.31 -29.28
C ALA A 237 9.28 31.78 -28.83
N ALA A 238 9.87 32.12 -27.70
CA ALA A 238 9.87 33.49 -27.20
C ALA A 238 10.64 34.45 -28.08
N GLU A 239 11.81 34.02 -28.59
CA GLU A 239 12.63 34.78 -29.55
C GLU A 239 11.87 35.05 -30.87
N ARG A 240 11.08 34.08 -31.32
CA ARG A 240 10.20 34.18 -32.49
C ARG A 240 8.87 34.89 -32.21
N GLN A 241 8.67 35.41 -30.99
CA GLN A 241 7.42 36.04 -30.53
C GLN A 241 6.18 35.12 -30.59
N ALA A 242 6.37 33.80 -30.59
CA ALA A 242 5.32 32.81 -30.56
C ALA A 242 4.87 32.57 -29.08
N PHE A 243 4.39 33.61 -28.43
CA PHE A 243 4.15 33.65 -26.96
C PHE A 243 3.14 32.57 -26.47
N GLU A 244 2.14 32.23 -27.27
CA GLU A 244 1.21 31.17 -26.92
C GLU A 244 1.88 29.79 -26.89
N PHE A 245 2.82 29.53 -27.81
CA PHE A 245 3.57 28.30 -27.81
C PHE A 245 4.58 28.26 -26.64
N ALA A 246 5.25 29.37 -26.37
CA ALA A 246 6.13 29.51 -25.20
C ALA A 246 5.35 29.26 -23.90
N ALA A 247 4.15 29.82 -23.74
CA ALA A 247 3.29 29.58 -22.60
C ALA A 247 2.92 28.09 -22.46
N ARG A 248 2.57 27.40 -23.55
CA ARG A 248 2.31 25.96 -23.53
C ARG A 248 3.55 25.13 -23.10
N CYS A 249 4.73 25.52 -23.52
CA CYS A 249 5.99 24.87 -23.09
C CYS A 249 6.21 25.07 -21.59
N ARG A 250 6.05 26.31 -21.07
CA ARG A 250 6.14 26.60 -19.65
C ARG A 250 5.18 25.76 -18.81
N ASP A 251 3.92 25.67 -19.23
CA ASP A 251 2.90 24.90 -18.51
C ASP A 251 3.23 23.38 -18.49
N ARG A 252 3.86 22.87 -19.57
CA ARG A 252 4.36 21.49 -19.63
C ARG A 252 5.55 21.28 -18.72
N ILE A 253 6.51 22.23 -18.70
CA ILE A 253 7.66 22.18 -17.78
C ILE A 253 7.15 22.09 -16.33
N GLU A 254 6.27 23.00 -15.95
CA GLU A 254 5.71 23.00 -14.59
C GLU A 254 5.01 21.68 -14.25
N ARG A 255 4.26 21.12 -15.18
CA ARG A 255 3.57 19.83 -15.03
C ARG A 255 4.55 18.67 -14.85
N LEU A 256 5.57 18.58 -15.69
CA LEU A 256 6.57 17.49 -15.63
C LEU A 256 7.49 17.63 -14.42
N SER A 257 7.85 18.84 -14.02
CA SER A 257 8.59 19.09 -12.77
C SER A 257 7.80 18.59 -11.56
N ARG A 258 6.51 18.94 -11.47
CA ARG A 258 5.64 18.43 -10.40
C ARG A 258 5.48 16.90 -10.44
N LEU A 259 5.43 16.29 -11.61
CA LEU A 259 5.41 14.83 -11.74
C LEU A 259 6.69 14.23 -11.17
N ARG A 260 7.85 14.73 -11.57
CA ARG A 260 9.15 14.26 -11.09
C ARG A 260 9.32 14.43 -9.58
N ASP A 261 8.95 15.59 -9.04
CA ASP A 261 9.05 15.85 -7.60
C ASP A 261 8.20 14.84 -6.81
N ARG A 262 6.99 14.56 -7.28
CA ARG A 262 6.12 13.52 -6.69
C ARG A 262 6.74 12.12 -6.76
N ILE A 263 7.36 11.77 -7.89
CA ILE A 263 8.04 10.48 -8.04
C ILE A 263 9.16 10.36 -7.01
N THR A 264 10.01 11.37 -6.94
CA THR A 264 11.17 11.41 -6.04
C THR A 264 10.73 11.39 -4.57
N GLU A 265 9.78 12.26 -4.20
CA GLU A 265 9.26 12.33 -2.83
C GLU A 265 8.62 11.00 -2.39
N THR A 266 7.79 10.41 -3.24
CA THR A 266 7.12 9.14 -2.90
C THR A 266 8.14 8.00 -2.76
N ARG A 267 9.14 7.93 -3.66
CA ARG A 267 10.21 6.94 -3.58
C ARG A 267 11.03 7.11 -2.31
N SER A 268 11.53 8.31 -2.03
CA SER A 268 12.33 8.60 -0.84
C SER A 268 11.57 8.29 0.44
N ARG A 269 10.28 8.63 0.49
CA ARG A 269 9.43 8.32 1.64
C ARG A 269 9.31 6.81 1.86
N ILE A 270 9.05 6.04 0.81
CA ILE A 270 8.92 4.58 0.92
C ILE A 270 10.27 3.93 1.27
N GLU A 271 11.36 4.36 0.68
CA GLU A 271 12.70 3.85 0.97
C GLU A 271 13.13 4.20 2.41
N GLY A 272 12.77 5.38 2.89
CA GLY A 272 12.98 5.82 4.27
C GLY A 272 12.16 5.02 5.30
N MET A 273 11.08 4.36 4.88
CA MET A 273 10.28 3.47 5.75
C MET A 273 10.97 2.12 5.99
N THR A 274 12.18 2.15 6.56
CA THR A 274 12.98 0.97 6.87
C THR A 274 13.54 1.10 8.29
N PHE A 275 12.77 0.57 9.26
CA PHE A 275 13.00 0.76 10.70
C PHE A 275 12.29 -0.32 11.52
N VAL A 276 12.59 -0.38 12.80
CA VAL A 276 11.75 -1.05 13.80
C VAL A 276 10.82 0.00 14.42
N TYR A 277 9.52 -0.22 14.33
CA TYR A 277 8.50 0.64 14.90
C TYR A 277 7.93 0.03 16.17
N GLU A 278 7.95 0.80 17.27
CA GLU A 278 7.41 0.39 18.55
C GLU A 278 5.97 0.87 18.70
N THR A 279 5.04 -0.05 18.97
CA THR A 279 3.63 0.24 19.32
C THR A 279 3.37 -0.13 20.78
N GLY A 280 2.35 0.48 21.38
CA GLY A 280 2.00 0.26 22.79
C GLY A 280 2.52 1.36 23.72
N GLY A 281 1.95 1.46 24.92
CA GLY A 281 2.28 2.52 25.87
C GLY A 281 1.66 3.88 25.52
N GLU A 282 0.51 3.92 24.83
CA GLU A 282 -0.20 5.16 24.56
C GLU A 282 -0.63 5.88 25.83
N PRO A 283 -0.58 7.26 25.86
CA PRO A 283 -1.14 8.06 26.93
C PRO A 283 -2.66 7.83 26.99
N GLY A 284 -3.12 7.03 27.93
CA GLY A 284 -4.51 6.61 28.08
C GLY A 284 -4.72 5.10 28.20
N ALA A 285 -3.71 4.28 27.98
CA ALA A 285 -3.74 2.87 28.35
C ALA A 285 -3.78 2.78 29.90
N VAL A 286 -4.88 2.27 30.44
CA VAL A 286 -5.10 2.02 31.85
C VAL A 286 -3.84 1.36 32.42
N ARG A 287 -3.17 2.05 33.37
CA ARG A 287 -2.02 1.51 34.09
C ARG A 287 -2.44 0.21 34.75
N ALA A 288 -1.59 -0.80 34.73
CA ALA A 288 -1.80 -2.10 35.36
C ALA A 288 -2.12 -2.04 36.88
N ALA A 289 -2.11 -0.85 37.49
CA ALA A 289 -2.46 -0.61 38.88
C ALA A 289 -3.99 -0.57 39.13
N ASP A 290 -4.82 -0.40 38.11
CA ASP A 290 -6.29 -0.33 38.28
C ASP A 290 -7.00 -1.69 38.09
N VAL A 291 -6.27 -2.78 37.95
CA VAL A 291 -6.81 -4.14 37.72
C VAL A 291 -6.89 -4.97 39.06
N THR A 292 -6.52 -4.37 40.17
CA THR A 292 -6.62 -5.07 41.48
C THR A 292 -7.88 -4.70 42.25
N ALA A 293 -9.06 -4.93 41.70
CA ALA A 293 -10.27 -5.08 42.47
C ALA A 293 -11.30 -5.80 41.60
N GLU A 294 -11.57 -7.01 42.03
CA GLU A 294 -12.67 -7.94 41.75
C GLU A 294 -12.23 -9.25 41.11
N ALA A 295 -11.57 -10.07 41.95
CA ALA A 295 -11.57 -11.52 41.79
C ALA A 295 -12.87 -12.05 42.38
N GLY A 296 -13.86 -12.29 41.56
CA GLY A 296 -15.10 -12.99 41.89
C GLY A 296 -15.22 -14.23 40.98
N ASP A 297 -15.26 -15.38 41.62
CA ASP A 297 -15.49 -16.73 41.11
C ASP A 297 -16.40 -16.82 39.87
N ALA A 298 -15.95 -17.51 38.81
CA ALA A 298 -16.77 -18.47 38.09
C ALA A 298 -15.94 -19.27 37.10
N ALA A 299 -15.79 -20.55 37.40
CA ALA A 299 -15.21 -21.57 36.52
C ALA A 299 -16.12 -21.81 35.31
N THR A 300 -15.65 -21.42 34.12
CA THR A 300 -15.95 -22.08 32.84
C THR A 300 -14.80 -21.83 31.91
N GLY A 301 -14.13 -22.92 31.48
CA GLY A 301 -12.96 -22.88 30.63
C GLY A 301 -13.25 -22.25 29.26
N PRO A 302 -12.22 -21.71 28.59
CA PRO A 302 -12.37 -21.09 27.28
C PRO A 302 -12.69 -22.13 26.20
N PRO A 303 -13.45 -21.76 25.14
CA PRO A 303 -13.68 -22.64 24.02
C PRO A 303 -12.38 -22.91 23.29
N VAL A 304 -12.17 -24.16 22.94
CA VAL A 304 -11.03 -24.71 22.22
C VAL A 304 -10.89 -24.00 20.86
N GLY A 305 -9.75 -23.33 20.61
CA GLY A 305 -9.41 -22.78 19.28
C GLY A 305 -9.16 -21.27 19.19
N SER A 306 -9.08 -20.53 20.27
CA SER A 306 -8.71 -19.10 20.22
C SER A 306 -7.18 -18.94 20.04
N PRO A 307 -6.72 -18.14 19.05
CA PRO A 307 -5.30 -17.79 18.95
C PRO A 307 -4.86 -17.04 20.22
N ALA A 308 -3.60 -17.24 20.62
CA ALA A 308 -3.00 -16.71 21.84
C ALA A 308 -3.33 -15.21 22.01
N ARG A 309 -3.97 -14.86 23.13
CA ARG A 309 -4.36 -13.50 23.47
C ARG A 309 -3.10 -12.68 23.80
N THR A 310 -2.73 -11.74 22.94
CA THR A 310 -1.70 -10.75 23.29
C THR A 310 -2.22 -9.88 24.44
N PRO A 311 -1.44 -9.68 25.53
CA PRO A 311 -1.85 -8.78 26.60
C PRO A 311 -2.08 -7.38 26.07
N VAL A 312 -3.22 -6.77 26.38
CA VAL A 312 -3.56 -5.41 25.99
C VAL A 312 -2.57 -4.44 26.64
N GLY A 313 -1.90 -3.61 25.84
CA GLY A 313 -0.97 -2.58 26.32
C GLY A 313 0.48 -3.02 26.46
N ALA A 314 0.86 -4.25 26.11
CA ALA A 314 2.27 -4.60 26.00
C ALA A 314 2.88 -3.96 24.75
N PRO A 315 4.09 -3.33 24.85
CA PRO A 315 4.76 -2.78 23.68
C PRO A 315 5.11 -3.90 22.70
N ARG A 316 4.76 -3.69 21.43
CA ARG A 316 5.13 -4.58 20.33
C ARG A 316 5.99 -3.84 19.34
N HIS A 317 6.91 -4.57 18.75
CA HIS A 317 7.80 -4.06 17.73
C HIS A 317 7.41 -4.64 16.37
N HIS A 318 7.48 -3.79 15.34
CA HIS A 318 7.21 -4.16 13.96
C HIS A 318 8.45 -3.85 13.12
N LEU A 319 9.06 -4.87 12.53
CA LEU A 319 10.10 -4.69 11.53
C LEU A 319 9.43 -4.21 10.24
N VAL A 320 9.60 -2.95 9.93
CA VAL A 320 9.12 -2.34 8.69
C VAL A 320 10.29 -2.19 7.73
N ARG A 321 10.12 -2.65 6.49
CA ARG A 321 11.12 -2.50 5.43
C ARG A 321 10.44 -2.01 4.15
N ARG A 322 10.81 -0.80 3.72
CA ARG A 322 10.22 -0.13 2.57
C ARG A 322 8.69 -0.08 2.65
N GLY A 323 8.19 0.18 3.84
CA GLY A 323 6.76 0.30 4.13
C GLY A 323 5.97 -1.01 4.21
N GLN A 324 6.64 -2.17 4.25
CA GLN A 324 6.04 -3.47 4.50
C GLN A 324 6.38 -3.96 5.91
N VAL A 325 5.42 -4.56 6.60
CA VAL A 325 5.65 -5.17 7.92
C VAL A 325 6.10 -6.61 7.73
N LEU A 326 7.41 -6.85 7.81
CA LEU A 326 8.00 -8.17 7.63
C LEU A 326 7.81 -9.08 8.84
N LEU A 327 7.85 -8.50 10.05
CA LEU A 327 7.78 -9.24 11.31
C LEU A 327 7.15 -8.37 12.39
N SER A 328 6.31 -8.98 13.23
CA SER A 328 5.82 -8.37 14.47
C SER A 328 6.20 -9.25 15.65
N PHE A 329 6.74 -8.67 16.72
CA PHE A 329 7.28 -9.40 17.87
C PHE A 329 7.13 -8.57 19.15
N ASP A 330 7.15 -9.24 20.30
CA ASP A 330 7.06 -8.57 21.59
C ASP A 330 8.40 -7.92 21.96
N ALA A 331 8.36 -6.83 22.72
CA ALA A 331 9.57 -6.13 23.14
C ALA A 331 10.51 -7.07 23.93
N PRO A 332 11.80 -7.11 23.60
CA PRO A 332 12.75 -7.98 24.30
C PRO A 332 12.84 -7.61 25.79
N GLY A 333 12.84 -8.63 26.68
CA GLY A 333 12.96 -8.47 28.11
C GLY A 333 11.63 -8.44 28.90
N ARG A 334 10.48 -8.60 28.22
CA ARG A 334 9.22 -8.93 28.87
C ARG A 334 8.81 -10.35 28.51
N ALA A 335 8.60 -11.19 29.53
CA ALA A 335 8.04 -12.50 29.33
C ALA A 335 6.66 -12.34 28.67
N ALA A 336 6.53 -12.83 27.44
CA ALA A 336 5.22 -13.15 26.91
C ALA A 336 4.58 -14.10 27.92
N VAL A 337 3.37 -13.79 28.40
CA VAL A 337 2.59 -14.76 29.19
C VAL A 337 2.04 -15.76 28.18
N PRO A 338 2.62 -16.94 28.01
CA PRO A 338 2.05 -17.96 27.13
C PRO A 338 0.76 -18.43 27.75
N ALA A 339 -0.28 -18.58 26.91
CA ALA A 339 -1.55 -19.16 27.34
C ALA A 339 -1.43 -20.66 27.72
N ASP A 340 -0.33 -21.32 27.35
CA ASP A 340 0.02 -22.70 27.72
C ASP A 340 1.40 -22.69 28.40
N ARG A 341 1.44 -22.63 29.70
CA ARG A 341 2.65 -22.90 30.49
C ARG A 341 2.87 -24.39 30.57
N ASP A 342 3.94 -24.84 29.96
CA ASP A 342 4.70 -25.98 30.46
C ASP A 342 5.42 -25.53 31.75
N PRO A 343 5.07 -26.04 32.94
CA PRO A 343 5.59 -25.53 34.20
C PRO A 343 7.06 -25.86 34.46
N ALA A 344 7.75 -26.51 33.52
CA ALA A 344 9.15 -26.97 33.64
C ALA A 344 10.16 -26.23 32.76
N GLY A 345 9.73 -25.33 31.87
CA GLY A 345 10.63 -24.58 30.97
C GLY A 345 11.08 -23.26 31.60
N ALA A 346 12.29 -23.19 32.12
CA ALA A 346 12.94 -21.95 32.50
C ALA A 346 13.03 -21.01 31.27
N HIS A 347 12.35 -19.86 31.34
CA HIS A 347 12.45 -18.81 30.33
C HIS A 347 13.85 -18.20 30.38
N ASP A 348 14.65 -18.46 29.35
CA ASP A 348 15.98 -17.86 29.20
C ASP A 348 15.92 -16.62 28.31
N PRO A 349 16.03 -15.40 28.88
CA PRO A 349 15.97 -14.16 28.12
C PRO A 349 17.08 -14.03 27.07
N ALA A 350 18.25 -14.66 27.29
CA ALA A 350 19.36 -14.61 26.34
C ALA A 350 19.07 -15.48 25.11
N LEU A 351 18.48 -16.65 25.31
CA LEU A 351 18.08 -17.54 24.22
C LEU A 351 16.98 -16.91 23.36
N ASP A 352 16.03 -16.22 23.97
CA ASP A 352 14.96 -15.54 23.24
C ASP A 352 15.48 -14.34 22.44
N ARG A 353 16.47 -13.62 22.97
CA ARG A 353 17.15 -12.53 22.23
C ARG A 353 17.92 -13.08 21.03
N ALA A 354 18.67 -14.18 21.21
CA ALA A 354 19.41 -14.81 20.12
C ALA A 354 18.46 -15.32 19.01
N ARG A 355 17.35 -15.92 19.39
CA ARG A 355 16.28 -16.32 18.45
C ARG A 355 15.68 -15.13 17.71
N LEU A 356 15.43 -14.03 18.41
CA LEU A 356 14.90 -12.81 17.81
C LEU A 356 15.91 -12.19 16.84
N ASP A 357 17.18 -12.05 17.23
CA ASP A 357 18.25 -11.55 16.34
C ASP A 357 18.35 -12.42 15.07
N HIS A 358 18.32 -13.74 15.23
CA HIS A 358 18.33 -14.66 14.09
C HIS A 358 17.12 -14.43 13.15
N ARG A 359 15.90 -14.33 13.69
CA ARG A 359 14.69 -14.08 12.90
C ARG A 359 14.72 -12.75 12.19
N LEU A 360 15.22 -11.70 12.84
CA LEU A 360 15.36 -10.37 12.24
C LEU A 360 16.35 -10.40 11.07
N ARG A 361 17.51 -11.02 11.26
CA ARG A 361 18.54 -11.17 10.20
C ARG A 361 18.02 -12.04 9.06
N GLU A 362 17.28 -13.07 9.33
CA GLU A 362 16.67 -13.93 8.32
C GLU A 362 15.65 -13.14 7.49
N ALA A 363 14.75 -12.39 8.14
CA ALA A 363 13.78 -11.53 7.45
C ALA A 363 14.44 -10.44 6.57
N LEU A 364 15.67 -10.03 6.94
CA LEU A 364 16.44 -9.02 6.23
C LEU A 364 17.35 -9.60 5.13
N ARG A 365 17.64 -10.91 5.13
CA ARG A 365 18.51 -11.56 4.14
C ARG A 365 17.97 -11.51 2.73
N ALA A 366 16.67 -11.72 2.56
CA ALA A 366 16.06 -11.61 1.26
C ALA A 366 16.18 -10.17 0.74
N PRO A 367 16.63 -9.95 -0.51
CA PRO A 367 16.64 -8.63 -1.09
C PRO A 367 15.20 -8.08 -1.08
N ALA A 368 15.03 -6.80 -0.70
CA ALA A 368 13.73 -6.18 -0.76
C ALA A 368 13.24 -6.19 -2.23
N PRO A 369 12.07 -6.73 -2.52
CA PRO A 369 11.56 -6.73 -3.88
C PRO A 369 11.47 -5.29 -4.38
N PRO A 370 11.72 -5.04 -5.68
CA PRO A 370 11.47 -3.73 -6.25
C PRO A 370 9.98 -3.38 -6.05
N LEU A 371 9.67 -2.12 -5.82
CA LEU A 371 8.28 -1.67 -5.60
C LEU A 371 7.34 -2.11 -6.72
N ALA A 372 7.85 -2.16 -7.95
CA ALA A 372 7.13 -2.67 -9.11
C ALA A 372 6.83 -4.18 -9.05
N GLY A 373 7.63 -4.95 -8.32
CA GLY A 373 7.50 -6.41 -8.18
C GLY A 373 6.64 -6.85 -6.99
N LEU A 374 6.11 -5.92 -6.21
CA LEU A 374 5.21 -6.24 -5.11
C LEU A 374 3.92 -6.88 -5.64
N ASP A 375 3.43 -7.91 -4.99
CA ASP A 375 2.10 -8.46 -5.26
C ASP A 375 1.00 -7.52 -4.75
N ASP A 376 -0.27 -7.85 -5.01
CA ASP A 376 -1.39 -7.00 -4.63
C ASP A 376 -1.50 -6.82 -3.10
N GLU A 377 -1.10 -7.83 -2.32
CA GLU A 377 -1.15 -7.77 -0.86
C GLU A 377 -0.10 -6.81 -0.31
N ALA A 378 1.13 -6.99 -0.71
CA ALA A 378 2.24 -6.14 -0.32
C ALA A 378 2.03 -4.67 -0.73
N ARG A 379 1.40 -4.42 -1.89
CA ARG A 379 1.04 -3.07 -2.33
C ARG A 379 -0.03 -2.41 -1.46
N GLU A 380 -1.06 -3.19 -1.09
CA GLU A 380 -2.11 -2.67 -0.22
C GLU A 380 -1.62 -2.49 1.22
N GLU A 381 -0.76 -3.38 1.72
CA GLU A 381 -0.11 -3.21 3.04
C GLU A 381 0.79 -1.97 3.05
N LEU A 382 1.60 -1.76 2.00
CA LEU A 382 2.40 -0.55 1.83
C LEU A 382 1.53 0.72 1.91
N PHE A 383 0.33 0.67 1.31
CA PHE A 383 -0.61 1.78 1.41
C PHE A 383 -1.07 2.02 2.86
N VAL A 384 -1.43 0.96 3.58
CA VAL A 384 -1.88 1.03 4.98
C VAL A 384 -0.78 1.67 5.85
N VAL A 385 0.45 1.18 5.74
CA VAL A 385 1.61 1.67 6.50
C VAL A 385 1.94 3.13 6.14
N THR A 386 2.00 3.45 4.84
CA THR A 386 2.28 4.82 4.39
C THR A 386 1.21 5.80 4.85
N ARG A 387 -0.06 5.38 4.82
CA ARG A 387 -1.17 6.20 5.32
C ARG A 387 -1.05 6.43 6.81
N TRP A 388 -0.70 5.40 7.59
CA TRP A 388 -0.53 5.52 9.04
C TRP A 388 0.46 6.63 9.39
N PHE A 389 1.70 6.55 8.94
CA PHE A 389 2.72 7.56 9.24
C PHE A 389 2.40 8.94 8.69
N ARG A 390 1.69 9.04 7.57
CA ARG A 390 1.22 10.33 7.06
C ARG A 390 0.16 10.98 7.95
N THR A 391 -0.75 10.19 8.52
CA THR A 391 -1.85 10.71 9.36
C THR A 391 -1.46 10.84 10.83
N HIS A 392 -0.35 10.23 11.23
CA HIS A 392 0.20 10.23 12.59
C HIS A 392 1.69 10.58 12.57
N PRO A 393 2.08 11.81 12.21
CA PRO A 393 3.49 12.17 12.06
C PRO A 393 4.28 12.04 13.36
N GLY A 394 3.64 12.17 14.54
CA GLY A 394 4.28 11.94 15.83
C GLY A 394 4.77 10.51 16.06
N GLU A 395 4.24 9.53 15.35
CA GLU A 395 4.64 8.12 15.47
C GLU A 395 6.03 7.85 14.86
N GLU A 396 6.57 8.75 14.04
CA GLU A 396 7.94 8.64 13.52
C GLU A 396 8.98 8.67 14.65
N THR A 397 8.70 9.34 15.77
CA THR A 397 9.58 9.37 16.95
C THR A 397 9.74 8.01 17.64
N ARG A 398 8.83 7.06 17.35
CA ARG A 398 8.82 5.70 17.90
C ARG A 398 9.48 4.70 16.96
N THR A 399 10.20 5.18 15.96
CA THR A 399 10.93 4.35 15.00
C THR A 399 12.42 4.32 15.34
N THR A 400 13.03 3.15 15.22
CA THR A 400 14.48 2.96 15.41
C THR A 400 15.07 2.39 14.14
N PRO A 401 16.13 3.01 13.56
CA PRO A 401 16.83 2.44 12.42
C PRO A 401 17.29 1.01 12.70
N ILE A 402 17.14 0.11 11.73
CA ILE A 402 17.43 -1.32 11.91
C ILE A 402 18.84 -1.58 12.44
N PRO A 403 19.93 -0.94 11.93
CA PRO A 403 21.26 -1.15 12.46
C PRO A 403 21.38 -0.77 13.94
N ALA A 404 20.79 0.34 14.34
CA ALA A 404 20.80 0.81 15.73
C ALA A 404 20.01 -0.14 16.64
N TYR A 405 18.86 -0.66 16.16
CA TYR A 405 18.07 -1.63 16.91
C TYR A 405 18.82 -2.95 17.13
N LEU A 406 19.48 -3.48 16.08
CA LEU A 406 20.28 -4.72 16.18
C LEU A 406 21.49 -4.54 17.11
N ALA A 407 22.15 -3.38 17.07
CA ALA A 407 23.24 -3.05 17.98
C ALA A 407 22.76 -2.99 19.44
N ALA A 408 21.63 -2.33 19.70
CA ALA A 408 21.03 -2.27 21.03
C ALA A 408 20.56 -3.65 21.53
N LEU A 409 20.10 -4.52 20.64
CA LEU A 409 19.72 -5.90 20.99
C LEU A 409 20.94 -6.74 21.40
N ALA A 410 22.08 -6.56 20.72
CA ALA A 410 23.33 -7.25 21.01
C ALA A 410 24.04 -6.75 22.29
N SER A 411 23.87 -5.46 22.66
CA SER A 411 24.56 -4.84 23.79
C SER A 411 23.80 -4.95 25.13
N ARG A 412 22.58 -5.47 25.12
CA ARG A 412 21.81 -5.68 26.37
C ARG A 412 22.32 -6.94 27.08
N PRO A 413 22.68 -6.85 28.38
CA PRO A 413 23.16 -8.00 29.17
C PRO A 413 22.12 -9.12 29.34
#